data_c2c26910bb1ff62522e6c8ac0b5a8747
#
_entry.id   c2c26910bb1ff62522e6c8ac0b5a8747
#
_cell.length_a   1.000
_cell.length_b   1.000
_cell.length_c   1.000
_cell.angle_alpha   90.00
_cell.angle_beta   90.00
_cell.angle_gamma   90.00
#
_symmetry.space_group_name_H-M   'P 1'
#
loop_
_entity.id
_entity.type
_entity.pdbx_description
1 polymer ?
#
loop_
_entity_poly.entity_id
_entity_poly.type
_entity_poly.pdbx_seq_one_letter_code
_entity_poly.pdbx_strand_id
1 'polypeptide(L)'
;MAAKKSEAKDGEKKKSPLKLVVILLVVLLVAGAGYMFMSRGSAAPAPAAAVAAAPVVEGAVIKLEPLFINLKDERFLKLGLALQTPLMGKDPELDGSKALDAAIEVFSGQDIQELSDEEGRSRLKEQLLEQITDAYGSEVSDIYFTEFVMQ
;
A
#
# COMPACT_ATOMS: atom_id res chain seq x y z
N MET A 1 73.37 -15.54 56.04
CA MET A 1 73.67 -16.82 55.35
C MET A 1 72.82 -17.00 54.16
N ALA A 2 73.45 -17.04 53.01
CA ALA A 2 73.22 -17.78 51.76
C ALA A 2 71.77 -17.75 51.19
N ALA A 3 71.55 -17.02 50.15
CA ALA A 3 71.72 -17.38 48.75
C ALA A 3 70.86 -18.57 48.29
N LYS A 4 69.86 -18.33 47.41
CA LYS A 4 69.86 -19.02 46.09
C LYS A 4 68.85 -18.39 45.10
N LYS A 5 69.43 -17.86 44.07
CA LYS A 5 68.95 -17.50 42.75
C LYS A 5 68.33 -18.75 42.08
N SER A 6 67.17 -18.64 41.51
CA SER A 6 66.84 -19.52 40.38
C SER A 6 66.05 -18.78 39.32
N GLU A 7 66.66 -18.76 38.17
CA GLU A 7 66.23 -18.23 36.90
C GLU A 7 64.93 -18.94 36.46
N ALA A 8 63.95 -18.16 36.07
CA ALA A 8 62.78 -18.65 35.33
C ALA A 8 63.10 -18.51 33.84
N LYS A 9 63.17 -19.64 33.18
CA LYS A 9 63.35 -19.82 31.74
C LYS A 9 62.14 -19.33 31.00
N ASP A 10 62.40 -18.37 30.16
CA ASP A 10 61.48 -17.92 29.12
C ASP A 10 61.19 -19.07 28.14
N GLY A 11 59.95 -19.53 28.11
CA GLY A 11 59.46 -20.56 27.24
C GLY A 11 58.83 -19.96 26.01
N GLU A 12 59.65 -19.65 25.01
CA GLU A 12 59.23 -19.26 23.68
C GLU A 12 58.33 -20.35 23.05
N LYS A 13 57.03 -20.20 23.17
CA LYS A 13 56.05 -21.06 22.49
C LYS A 13 56.10 -20.78 20.99
N LYS A 14 56.85 -21.63 20.25
CA LYS A 14 56.73 -21.72 18.79
C LYS A 14 55.27 -21.83 18.39
N LYS A 15 54.71 -20.73 17.93
CA LYS A 15 53.35 -20.70 17.32
C LYS A 15 53.39 -21.58 16.09
N SER A 16 52.71 -22.70 16.11
CA SER A 16 52.67 -23.64 14.99
C SER A 16 52.10 -22.90 13.77
N PRO A 17 52.74 -23.04 12.58
CA PRO A 17 52.31 -22.33 11.35
C PRO A 17 50.84 -22.65 11.00
N LEU A 18 50.38 -23.83 11.43
CA LEU A 18 48.99 -24.26 11.25
C LEU A 18 47.97 -23.34 11.92
N LYS A 19 48.28 -22.83 13.15
CA LYS A 19 47.42 -21.91 13.87
C LYS A 19 47.34 -20.55 13.20
N LEU A 20 48.46 -20.08 12.63
CA LEU A 20 48.50 -18.83 11.85
C LEU A 20 47.70 -18.94 10.56
N VAL A 21 47.76 -20.09 9.87
CA VAL A 21 46.99 -20.33 8.64
C VAL A 21 45.52 -20.40 8.93
N VAL A 22 45.09 -21.05 10.04
CA VAL A 22 43.69 -21.11 10.44
C VAL A 22 43.14 -19.73 10.80
N ILE A 23 43.91 -18.93 11.54
CA ILE A 23 43.49 -17.55 11.90
C ILE A 23 43.36 -16.70 10.64
N LEU A 24 44.27 -16.82 9.68
CA LEU A 24 44.25 -16.07 8.43
C LEU A 24 43.04 -16.47 7.55
N LEU A 25 42.70 -17.77 7.52
CA LEU A 25 41.51 -18.26 6.83
C LEU A 25 40.21 -17.76 7.47
N VAL A 26 40.13 -17.72 8.79
CA VAL A 26 38.95 -17.19 9.52
C VAL A 26 38.80 -15.68 9.28
N VAL A 27 39.89 -14.92 9.29
CA VAL A 27 39.86 -13.48 8.99
C VAL A 27 39.41 -13.21 7.54
N LEU A 28 39.87 -14.01 6.58
CA LEU A 28 39.43 -13.91 5.18
C LEU A 28 37.95 -14.24 5.01
N LEU A 29 37.43 -15.24 5.72
CA LEU A 29 36.01 -15.59 5.69
C LEU A 29 35.14 -14.49 6.32
N VAL A 30 35.57 -13.91 7.44
CA VAL A 30 34.83 -12.83 8.09
C VAL A 30 34.88 -11.54 7.25
N ALA A 31 36.03 -11.23 6.66
CA ALA A 31 36.18 -10.07 5.76
C ALA A 31 35.35 -10.25 4.46
N GLY A 32 35.31 -11.47 3.90
CA GLY A 32 34.50 -11.79 2.73
C GLY A 32 33.01 -11.71 3.00
N ALA A 33 32.56 -12.25 4.15
CA ALA A 33 31.16 -12.14 4.55
C ALA A 33 30.74 -10.69 4.86
N GLY A 34 31.61 -9.93 5.52
CA GLY A 34 31.39 -8.49 5.77
C GLY A 34 31.34 -7.66 4.50
N TYR A 35 32.20 -7.95 3.52
CA TYR A 35 32.19 -7.28 2.23
C TYR A 35 30.92 -7.60 1.41
N MET A 36 30.47 -8.85 1.43
CA MET A 36 29.23 -9.24 0.77
C MET A 36 27.97 -8.66 1.45
N PHE A 37 28.02 -8.46 2.77
CA PHE A 37 26.93 -7.82 3.49
C PHE A 37 26.89 -6.30 3.28
N MET A 38 28.07 -5.67 3.12
CA MET A 38 28.19 -4.24 2.90
C MET A 38 28.04 -3.84 1.42
N SER A 39 28.28 -4.76 0.48
CA SER A 39 28.01 -4.58 -0.96
C SER A 39 26.58 -4.92 -1.36
N ARG A 40 25.79 -5.52 -0.47
CA ARG A 40 24.33 -5.40 -0.50
C ARG A 40 23.98 -4.01 0.01
N GLY A 41 24.60 -3.02 -0.62
CA GLY A 41 24.26 -1.64 -0.46
C GLY A 41 22.77 -1.50 -0.59
N SER A 42 22.19 -0.71 0.29
CA SER A 42 20.90 -0.10 0.17
C SER A 42 20.52 0.07 -1.30
N ALA A 43 19.91 -0.96 -1.87
CA ALA A 43 18.91 -0.68 -2.86
C ALA A 43 17.92 0.18 -2.08
N ALA A 44 18.03 1.49 -2.16
CA ALA A 44 16.90 2.36 -1.95
C ALA A 44 15.73 1.62 -2.61
N PRO A 45 14.59 1.43 -1.92
CA PRO A 45 13.44 0.93 -2.62
C PRO A 45 13.35 1.81 -3.85
N ALA A 46 13.61 1.24 -5.02
CA ALA A 46 13.29 1.89 -6.27
C ALA A 46 11.86 2.37 -6.02
N PRO A 47 11.56 3.66 -6.24
CA PRO A 47 10.18 4.10 -6.14
C PRO A 47 9.42 3.02 -6.89
N ALA A 48 8.55 2.30 -6.15
CA ALA A 48 7.73 1.27 -6.76
C ALA A 48 7.27 1.94 -8.03
N ALA A 49 7.77 1.46 -9.17
CA ALA A 49 7.30 1.96 -10.42
C ALA A 49 5.80 1.81 -10.24
N ALA A 50 5.15 2.94 -10.01
CA ALA A 50 3.72 3.01 -10.09
C ALA A 50 3.49 2.26 -11.39
N VAL A 51 2.92 1.06 -11.29
CA VAL A 51 2.47 0.35 -12.46
C VAL A 51 1.61 1.40 -13.11
N ALA A 52 2.17 2.08 -14.11
CA ALA A 52 1.40 3.00 -14.89
C ALA A 52 0.28 2.13 -15.39
N ALA A 53 -0.85 2.21 -14.72
CA ALA A 53 -2.08 1.59 -15.17
C ALA A 53 -2.12 2.00 -16.64
N ALA A 54 -2.08 1.01 -17.53
CA ALA A 54 -2.18 1.27 -18.95
C ALA A 54 -3.30 2.28 -19.09
N PRO A 55 -3.14 3.38 -19.87
CA PRO A 55 -4.14 4.44 -19.92
C PRO A 55 -5.48 3.76 -20.14
N VAL A 56 -6.32 3.77 -19.12
CA VAL A 56 -7.69 3.28 -19.24
C VAL A 56 -8.28 4.26 -20.22
N VAL A 57 -8.47 3.82 -21.43
CA VAL A 57 -9.09 4.65 -22.45
C VAL A 57 -10.51 4.84 -21.97
N GLU A 58 -10.77 6.03 -21.41
CA GLU A 58 -12.00 6.36 -20.73
C GLU A 58 -13.14 6.44 -21.74
N GLY A 59 -14.22 5.73 -21.45
CA GLY A 59 -15.44 5.76 -22.24
C GLY A 59 -16.37 6.91 -21.84
N ALA A 60 -17.66 6.72 -21.96
CA ALA A 60 -18.67 7.71 -21.60
C ALA A 60 -18.78 7.86 -20.08
N VAL A 61 -19.11 9.07 -19.62
CA VAL A 61 -19.51 9.36 -18.25
C VAL A 61 -21.02 9.51 -18.19
N ILE A 62 -21.66 8.60 -17.46
CA ILE A 62 -23.13 8.57 -17.30
C ILE A 62 -23.48 9.22 -15.97
N LYS A 63 -24.15 10.36 -16.01
CA LYS A 63 -24.64 11.05 -14.81
C LYS A 63 -25.95 10.44 -14.34
N LEU A 64 -26.03 10.17 -13.04
CA LEU A 64 -27.26 9.71 -12.38
C LEU A 64 -27.99 10.87 -11.71
N GLU A 65 -29.28 10.71 -11.50
CA GLU A 65 -30.08 11.66 -10.72
C GLU A 65 -29.61 11.68 -9.27
N PRO A 66 -29.42 12.87 -8.66
CA PRO A 66 -29.02 12.97 -7.26
C PRO A 66 -30.07 12.36 -6.32
N LEU A 67 -29.60 11.69 -5.26
CA LEU A 67 -30.46 11.12 -4.24
C LEU A 67 -30.18 11.75 -2.87
N PHE A 68 -31.17 11.66 -1.96
CA PHE A 68 -31.03 12.03 -0.56
C PHE A 68 -30.91 10.77 0.28
N ILE A 69 -29.87 10.72 1.10
CA ILE A 69 -29.56 9.60 1.97
C ILE A 69 -29.62 10.06 3.43
N ASN A 70 -30.29 9.31 4.27
CA ASN A 70 -30.36 9.57 5.70
C ASN A 70 -29.04 9.19 6.38
N LEU A 71 -28.47 10.12 7.10
CA LEU A 71 -27.29 9.93 7.96
C LEU A 71 -27.71 9.73 9.43
N LYS A 72 -26.73 9.56 10.32
CA LYS A 72 -26.97 9.64 11.76
C LYS A 72 -27.49 11.02 12.18
N ASP A 73 -28.13 11.08 13.35
CA ASP A 73 -28.56 12.31 14.00
C ASP A 73 -29.52 13.15 13.14
N GLU A 74 -30.42 12.48 12.40
CA GLU A 74 -31.41 13.13 11.55
C GLU A 74 -30.82 14.06 10.48
N ARG A 75 -29.58 13.78 10.07
CA ARG A 75 -28.88 14.49 9.01
C ARG A 75 -29.13 13.86 7.63
N PHE A 76 -28.84 14.61 6.59
CA PHE A 76 -29.01 14.18 5.20
C PHE A 76 -27.74 14.42 4.39
N LEU A 77 -27.46 13.48 3.50
CA LEU A 77 -26.49 13.64 2.42
C LEU A 77 -27.26 13.73 1.09
N LYS A 78 -27.08 14.82 0.36
CA LYS A 78 -27.45 14.89 -1.06
C LYS A 78 -26.26 14.43 -1.87
N LEU A 79 -26.40 13.29 -2.54
CA LEU A 79 -25.34 12.65 -3.30
C LEU A 79 -25.70 12.59 -4.78
N GLY A 80 -24.89 13.19 -5.63
CA GLY A 80 -24.91 13.02 -7.08
C GLY A 80 -23.76 12.10 -7.51
N LEU A 81 -24.06 11.14 -8.36
CA LEU A 81 -23.09 10.18 -8.90
C LEU A 81 -22.98 10.28 -10.41
N ALA A 82 -21.80 9.97 -10.92
CA ALA A 82 -21.57 9.66 -12.31
C ALA A 82 -20.72 8.40 -12.41
N LEU A 83 -21.06 7.55 -13.38
CA LEU A 83 -20.37 6.28 -13.65
C LEU A 83 -19.47 6.44 -14.85
N GLN A 84 -18.21 6.05 -14.75
CA GLN A 84 -17.26 5.98 -15.86
C GLN A 84 -17.36 4.60 -16.50
N THR A 85 -17.61 4.55 -17.81
CA THR A 85 -17.57 3.30 -18.58
C THR A 85 -16.22 3.15 -19.29
N PRO A 86 -15.71 1.93 -19.52
CA PRO A 86 -14.54 1.71 -20.35
C PRO A 86 -14.87 1.91 -21.84
N LEU A 87 -13.89 2.29 -22.67
CA LEU A 87 -14.07 2.57 -24.11
C LEU A 87 -14.56 1.37 -24.94
N MET A 88 -14.34 0.16 -24.45
CA MET A 88 -14.70 -1.08 -25.13
C MET A 88 -16.13 -1.54 -24.83
N GLY A 89 -16.89 -0.77 -24.05
CA GLY A 89 -18.31 -1.04 -23.80
C GLY A 89 -19.18 -0.64 -25.01
N LYS A 90 -20.21 -1.40 -25.29
CA LYS A 90 -21.35 -0.90 -26.06
C LYS A 90 -21.81 0.37 -25.37
N ASP A 91 -22.27 1.36 -26.13
CA ASP A 91 -22.96 2.53 -25.55
C ASP A 91 -24.06 1.99 -24.63
N PRO A 92 -23.84 1.95 -23.33
CA PRO A 92 -24.80 1.24 -22.50
C PRO A 92 -25.89 2.24 -22.16
N GLU A 93 -27.06 1.88 -22.50
CA GLU A 93 -28.21 2.30 -21.72
C GLU A 93 -28.06 1.66 -20.32
N LEU A 94 -26.99 2.10 -19.59
CA LEU A 94 -26.64 1.53 -18.29
C LEU A 94 -27.69 1.98 -17.28
N ASP A 95 -28.46 1.04 -16.78
CA ASP A 95 -29.41 1.33 -15.71
C ASP A 95 -28.65 1.65 -14.42
N GLY A 96 -28.75 2.90 -13.95
CA GLY A 96 -28.07 3.38 -12.76
C GLY A 96 -28.64 2.87 -11.43
N SER A 97 -29.75 2.12 -11.45
CA SER A 97 -30.47 1.71 -10.22
C SER A 97 -29.61 0.95 -9.23
N LYS A 98 -28.75 0.04 -9.72
CA LYS A 98 -27.84 -0.71 -8.86
C LYS A 98 -26.79 0.18 -8.18
N ALA A 99 -26.30 1.21 -8.87
CA ALA A 99 -25.33 2.14 -8.31
C ALA A 99 -25.98 3.04 -7.25
N LEU A 100 -27.23 3.44 -7.46
CA LEU A 100 -28.00 4.20 -6.46
C LEU A 100 -28.32 3.34 -5.23
N ASP A 101 -28.64 2.08 -5.40
CA ASP A 101 -28.86 1.12 -4.33
C ASP A 101 -27.59 0.91 -3.49
N ALA A 102 -26.45 0.63 -4.14
CA ALA A 102 -25.15 0.55 -3.48
C ALA A 102 -24.80 1.84 -2.71
N ALA A 103 -25.10 3.00 -3.28
CA ALA A 103 -24.87 4.28 -2.60
C ALA A 103 -25.73 4.42 -1.33
N ILE A 104 -26.99 3.98 -1.37
CA ILE A 104 -27.85 3.96 -0.19
C ILE A 104 -27.26 3.03 0.87
N GLU A 105 -26.81 1.84 0.51
CA GLU A 105 -26.22 0.89 1.44
C GLU A 105 -24.95 1.41 2.12
N VAL A 106 -24.03 2.03 1.34
CA VAL A 106 -22.76 2.51 1.85
C VAL A 106 -22.91 3.74 2.74
N PHE A 107 -23.80 4.67 2.37
CA PHE A 107 -23.87 5.98 3.03
C PHE A 107 -24.96 6.08 4.09
N SER A 108 -25.97 5.19 4.09
CA SER A 108 -27.04 5.26 5.10
C SER A 108 -26.51 5.07 6.52
N GLY A 109 -26.91 5.98 7.41
CA GLY A 109 -26.53 5.92 8.82
C GLY A 109 -25.06 6.20 9.10
N GLN A 110 -24.30 6.70 8.14
CA GLN A 110 -22.93 7.16 8.37
C GLN A 110 -22.89 8.43 9.22
N ASP A 111 -21.76 8.65 9.89
CA ASP A 111 -21.54 9.84 10.69
C ASP A 111 -21.10 11.01 9.79
N ILE A 112 -21.66 12.20 10.01
CA ILE A 112 -21.30 13.39 9.23
C ILE A 112 -19.82 13.77 9.39
N GLN A 113 -19.20 13.46 10.53
CA GLN A 113 -17.79 13.73 10.75
C GLN A 113 -16.93 12.86 9.87
N GLU A 114 -17.27 11.58 9.71
CA GLU A 114 -16.59 10.65 8.82
C GLU A 114 -16.69 11.10 7.36
N LEU A 115 -17.85 11.59 6.95
CA LEU A 115 -18.06 12.13 5.60
C LEU A 115 -17.36 13.47 5.35
N SER A 116 -17.13 14.26 6.40
CA SER A 116 -16.43 15.54 6.32
C SER A 116 -14.91 15.36 6.25
N ASP A 117 -14.40 14.26 6.81
CA ASP A 117 -12.99 13.90 6.76
C ASP A 117 -12.60 13.38 5.37
N GLU A 118 -11.42 13.77 4.89
CA GLU A 118 -10.95 13.37 3.56
C GLU A 118 -10.68 11.87 3.48
N GLU A 119 -10.06 11.29 4.51
CA GLU A 119 -9.75 9.85 4.57
C GLU A 119 -11.03 9.02 4.67
N GLY A 120 -11.98 9.45 5.51
CA GLY A 120 -13.28 8.80 5.65
C GLY A 120 -14.06 8.80 4.35
N ARG A 121 -14.12 9.94 3.67
CA ARG A 121 -14.79 10.08 2.37
C ARG A 121 -14.12 9.24 1.29
N SER A 122 -12.79 9.17 1.25
CA SER A 122 -12.04 8.34 0.29
C SER A 122 -12.32 6.86 0.49
N ARG A 123 -12.32 6.38 1.74
CA ARG A 123 -12.64 5.00 2.07
C ARG A 123 -14.06 4.60 1.65
N LEU A 124 -15.03 5.47 1.92
CA LEU A 124 -16.42 5.22 1.53
C LEU A 124 -16.60 5.24 0.01
N LYS A 125 -15.85 6.09 -0.70
CA LYS A 125 -15.83 6.09 -2.16
C LYS A 125 -15.25 4.79 -2.73
N GLU A 126 -14.16 4.30 -2.16
CA GLU A 126 -13.56 3.02 -2.56
C GLU A 126 -14.52 1.85 -2.32
N GLN A 127 -15.16 1.81 -1.15
CA GLN A 127 -16.18 0.79 -0.84
C GLN A 127 -17.36 0.84 -1.82
N LEU A 128 -17.84 2.04 -2.16
CA LEU A 128 -18.90 2.20 -3.14
C LEU A 128 -18.46 1.73 -4.53
N LEU A 129 -17.24 2.07 -4.95
CA LEU A 129 -16.69 1.64 -6.24
C LEU A 129 -16.59 0.12 -6.32
N GLU A 130 -16.15 -0.54 -5.26
CA GLU A 130 -16.07 -2.00 -5.17
C GLU A 130 -17.46 -2.63 -5.36
N GLN A 131 -18.48 -2.17 -4.62
CA GLN A 131 -19.85 -2.69 -4.75
C GLN A 131 -20.43 -2.46 -6.16
N ILE A 132 -20.18 -1.29 -6.75
CA ILE A 132 -20.64 -0.97 -8.09
C ILE A 132 -19.93 -1.88 -9.11
N THR A 133 -18.62 -2.06 -8.99
CA THR A 133 -17.85 -2.94 -9.87
C THR A 133 -18.34 -4.38 -9.78
N ASP A 134 -18.67 -4.87 -8.60
CA ASP A 134 -19.26 -6.20 -8.41
C ASP A 134 -20.65 -6.31 -9.07
N ALA A 135 -21.46 -5.27 -8.99
CA ALA A 135 -22.81 -5.27 -9.55
C ALA A 135 -22.86 -5.14 -11.08
N TYR A 136 -21.93 -4.40 -11.68
CA TYR A 136 -21.88 -4.12 -13.13
C TYR A 136 -20.75 -4.87 -13.85
N GLY A 137 -19.83 -5.52 -13.13
CA GLY A 137 -18.66 -6.15 -13.72
C GLY A 137 -17.75 -5.13 -14.41
N SER A 138 -17.33 -5.45 -15.62
CA SER A 138 -16.44 -4.58 -16.41
C SER A 138 -17.14 -3.41 -17.12
N GLU A 139 -18.43 -3.19 -16.89
CA GLU A 139 -19.18 -2.10 -17.54
C GLU A 139 -18.93 -0.73 -16.87
N VAL A 140 -18.47 -0.72 -15.60
CA VAL A 140 -18.09 0.48 -14.86
C VAL A 140 -16.64 0.38 -14.43
N SER A 141 -15.85 1.40 -14.72
CA SER A 141 -14.41 1.46 -14.39
C SER A 141 -14.08 2.43 -13.25
N ASP A 142 -14.87 3.46 -13.03
CA ASP A 142 -14.70 4.44 -11.96
C ASP A 142 -16.02 5.16 -11.66
N ILE A 143 -16.07 5.88 -10.53
CA ILE A 143 -17.20 6.70 -10.11
C ILE A 143 -16.76 8.11 -9.75
N TYR A 144 -17.64 9.09 -10.00
CA TYR A 144 -17.42 10.48 -9.60
C TYR A 144 -18.59 10.99 -8.78
N PHE A 145 -18.29 11.70 -7.68
CA PHE A 145 -19.30 12.47 -6.97
C PHE A 145 -19.50 13.81 -7.72
N THR A 146 -20.69 14.01 -8.25
CA THR A 146 -21.07 15.24 -8.95
C THR A 146 -21.72 16.25 -8.02
N GLU A 147 -22.29 15.78 -6.92
CA GLU A 147 -22.86 16.58 -5.84
C GLU A 147 -22.62 15.87 -4.51
N PHE A 148 -22.19 16.61 -3.49
CA PHE A 148 -21.94 16.08 -2.15
C PHE A 148 -22.24 17.16 -1.13
N VAL A 149 -23.49 17.22 -0.66
CA VAL A 149 -23.96 18.26 0.26
C VAL A 149 -24.56 17.61 1.50
N MET A 150 -24.06 17.97 2.66
CA MET A 150 -24.53 17.49 3.96
C MET A 150 -25.33 18.59 4.67
N GLN A 151 -26.42 18.21 5.30
CA GLN A 151 -27.29 19.12 6.08
C GLN A 151 -27.71 18.46 7.38
#